data_e78fa25920de4b57e13fcb64c52c1bcc
#
_entry.id   e78fa25920de4b57e13fcb64c52c1bcc
#
_cell.length_a   1.000
_cell.length_b   1.000
_cell.length_c   1.000
_cell.angle_alpha   90.00
_cell.angle_beta   90.00
_cell.angle_gamma   90.00
#
_symmetry.space_group_name_H-M   'P 1'
#
loop_
_entity.id
_entity.type
_entity.pdbx_description
1 polymer ?
#
loop_
_entity_poly.entity_id
_entity_poly.type
_entity_poly.pdbx_seq_one_letter_code
_entity_poly.pdbx_strand_id
1 'polypeptide(L)'
;GQASFGPVALDATYAISQRTIFGVDSPAEHFDGDFIFLNGGAEIAGVDAKAFAYLLDYDDRLAFSSQTYGLRAAATIDLPGLFALNAEASVATQSDYGANPVDYSASYYSVRLGATVTGFGLTAGYEELGSDDGIAAFQTPMATLHAFNGWADVFLTTPAFGVRDYYVTVGRSFGGIRLLPGLNANVTYHQFDSDFGNLDLGSEWDASLGFKAGPVSLLAKYANYRAD
;
A
#
# COMPACT_ATOMS: atom_id res chain seq x y z
N GLY A 1 -10.11 17.22 -10.55
CA GLY A 1 -9.63 17.85 -11.79
C GLY A 1 -8.26 17.37 -12.16
N GLN A 2 -7.97 17.27 -13.47
CA GLN A 2 -6.67 16.80 -13.97
C GLN A 2 -6.10 17.82 -14.97
N ALA A 3 -4.78 18.03 -14.92
CA ALA A 3 -4.07 18.88 -15.86
C ALA A 3 -2.70 18.29 -16.19
N SER A 4 -2.20 18.51 -17.42
CA SER A 4 -0.87 18.07 -17.84
C SER A 4 -0.12 19.22 -18.51
N PHE A 5 1.14 19.40 -18.13
CA PHE A 5 2.02 20.45 -18.64
C PHE A 5 3.38 19.83 -19.02
N GLY A 6 3.54 19.48 -20.30
CA GLY A 6 4.71 18.74 -20.74
C GLY A 6 4.80 17.36 -20.04
N PRO A 7 5.91 17.04 -19.35
CA PRO A 7 6.05 15.77 -18.64
C PRO A 7 5.35 15.75 -17.27
N VAL A 8 4.80 16.86 -16.79
CA VAL A 8 4.18 16.99 -15.47
C VAL A 8 2.68 16.73 -15.58
N ALA A 9 2.16 15.82 -14.77
CA ALA A 9 0.74 15.58 -14.56
C ALA A 9 0.34 16.02 -13.14
N LEU A 10 -0.79 16.73 -13.04
CA LEU A 10 -1.38 17.16 -11.77
C LEU A 10 -2.79 16.60 -11.65
N ASP A 11 -3.15 16.17 -10.45
CA ASP A 11 -4.50 15.75 -10.11
C ASP A 11 -4.93 16.39 -8.79
N ALA A 12 -6.20 16.85 -8.74
CA ALA A 12 -6.83 17.36 -7.53
C ALA A 12 -8.23 16.76 -7.41
N THR A 13 -8.52 16.12 -6.30
CA THR A 13 -9.82 15.56 -5.98
C THR A 13 -10.31 16.11 -4.64
N TYR A 14 -11.58 16.48 -4.60
CA TYR A 14 -12.31 16.84 -3.40
C TYR A 14 -13.50 15.88 -3.25
N ALA A 15 -13.65 15.30 -2.06
CA ALA A 15 -14.75 14.41 -1.72
C ALA A 15 -15.34 14.85 -0.37
N ILE A 16 -16.65 14.64 -0.21
CA ILE A 16 -17.42 15.06 0.98
C ILE A 16 -17.87 13.87 1.82
N SER A 17 -17.56 12.66 1.40
CA SER A 17 -17.90 11.44 2.15
C SER A 17 -17.07 10.26 1.70
N GLN A 18 -16.94 9.28 2.57
CA GLN A 18 -16.32 7.97 2.32
C GLN A 18 -17.37 6.87 2.51
N ARG A 19 -17.57 6.01 1.51
CA ARG A 19 -18.26 4.73 1.67
C ARG A 19 -17.22 3.62 1.79
N THR A 20 -17.41 2.79 2.80
CA THR A 20 -16.54 1.65 3.05
C THR A 20 -17.11 0.37 2.46
N ILE A 21 -16.30 -0.69 2.49
CA ILE A 21 -16.68 -2.03 1.99
C ILE A 21 -17.51 -2.85 2.99
N PHE A 22 -17.74 -2.35 4.21
CA PHE A 22 -18.39 -3.12 5.28
C PHE A 22 -19.91 -3.31 5.09
N GLY A 23 -20.50 -2.66 4.06
CA GLY A 23 -21.88 -2.80 3.68
C GLY A 23 -22.84 -1.91 4.48
N VAL A 24 -24.07 -1.83 3.98
CA VAL A 24 -25.10 -0.88 4.45
C VAL A 24 -25.61 -1.11 5.87
N ASP A 25 -25.40 -2.29 6.42
CA ASP A 25 -25.81 -2.63 7.79
C ASP A 25 -24.71 -2.37 8.83
N SER A 26 -23.53 -1.92 8.39
CA SER A 26 -22.40 -1.64 9.27
C SER A 26 -22.45 -0.20 9.78
N PRO A 27 -22.18 0.05 11.08
CA PRO A 27 -21.97 1.41 11.58
C PRO A 27 -20.74 2.09 10.96
N ALA A 28 -19.89 1.35 10.28
CA ALA A 28 -18.73 1.83 9.54
C ALA A 28 -18.97 1.94 8.02
N GLU A 29 -20.23 1.87 7.55
CA GLU A 29 -20.54 1.93 6.10
C GLU A 29 -20.17 3.28 5.50
N HIS A 30 -20.43 4.36 6.22
CA HIS A 30 -20.39 5.73 5.71
C HIS A 30 -19.74 6.67 6.73
N PHE A 31 -18.91 7.57 6.27
CA PHE A 31 -18.33 8.65 7.05
C PHE A 31 -18.39 9.94 6.24
N ASP A 32 -18.88 11.02 6.87
CA ASP A 32 -18.88 12.36 6.31
C ASP A 32 -17.58 13.10 6.64
N GLY A 33 -17.26 14.10 5.83
CA GLY A 33 -16.08 14.94 6.04
C GLY A 33 -15.64 15.67 4.78
N ASP A 34 -14.60 16.45 4.90
CA ASP A 34 -13.94 17.17 3.83
C ASP A 34 -12.60 16.52 3.48
N PHE A 35 -12.51 15.92 2.29
CA PHE A 35 -11.33 15.16 1.87
C PHE A 35 -10.70 15.77 0.62
N ILE A 36 -9.45 16.20 0.71
CA ILE A 36 -8.69 16.81 -0.38
C ILE A 36 -7.50 15.92 -0.71
N PHE A 37 -7.38 15.53 -1.98
CA PHE A 37 -6.26 14.76 -2.51
C PHE A 37 -5.60 15.56 -3.62
N LEU A 38 -4.33 15.88 -3.45
CA LEU A 38 -3.49 16.55 -4.43
C LEU A 38 -2.35 15.62 -4.83
N ASN A 39 -2.17 15.39 -6.11
CA ASN A 39 -1.08 14.60 -6.64
C ASN A 39 -0.39 15.37 -7.78
N GLY A 40 0.92 15.28 -7.80
CA GLY A 40 1.74 15.78 -8.91
C GLY A 40 2.79 14.75 -9.27
N GLY A 41 3.01 14.49 -10.56
CA GLY A 41 4.00 13.51 -10.98
C GLY A 41 4.65 13.87 -12.31
N ALA A 42 5.84 13.33 -12.51
CA ALA A 42 6.56 13.42 -13.76
C ALA A 42 7.47 12.21 -13.96
N GLU A 43 7.66 11.81 -15.21
CA GLU A 43 8.74 10.90 -15.59
C GLU A 43 10.00 11.71 -15.89
N ILE A 44 11.07 11.46 -15.14
CA ILE A 44 12.36 12.15 -15.27
C ILE A 44 13.47 11.11 -15.41
N ALA A 45 14.08 11.05 -16.58
CA ALA A 45 15.19 10.14 -16.88
C ALA A 45 14.87 8.65 -16.57
N GLY A 46 13.65 8.20 -16.86
CA GLY A 46 13.20 6.83 -16.60
C GLY A 46 12.76 6.56 -15.16
N VAL A 47 12.67 7.59 -14.33
CA VAL A 47 12.12 7.52 -12.97
C VAL A 47 10.74 8.16 -12.97
N ASP A 48 9.71 7.41 -12.56
CA ASP A 48 8.37 7.94 -12.24
C ASP A 48 8.43 8.54 -10.83
N ALA A 49 8.42 9.87 -10.74
CA ALA A 49 8.46 10.62 -9.49
C ALA A 49 7.08 11.24 -9.22
N LYS A 50 6.57 11.09 -7.99
CA LYS A 50 5.29 11.63 -7.54
C LYS A 50 5.44 12.34 -6.21
N ALA A 51 4.73 13.48 -6.07
CA ALA A 51 4.48 14.14 -4.80
C ALA A 51 2.97 14.10 -4.53
N PHE A 52 2.59 13.97 -3.28
CA PHE A 52 1.19 13.95 -2.89
C PHE A 52 0.95 14.69 -1.58
N ALA A 53 -0.26 15.23 -1.44
CA ALA A 53 -0.77 15.83 -0.21
C ALA A 53 -2.22 15.39 -0.02
N TYR A 54 -2.54 14.80 1.12
CA TYR A 54 -3.88 14.35 1.49
C TYR A 54 -4.30 15.02 2.79
N LEU A 55 -5.45 15.70 2.74
CA LEU A 55 -6.06 16.37 3.88
C LEU A 55 -7.40 15.71 4.13
N LEU A 56 -7.53 15.04 5.26
CA LEU A 56 -8.72 14.29 5.64
C LEU A 56 -9.30 14.91 6.90
N ASP A 57 -10.48 15.51 6.82
CA ASP A 57 -11.20 16.08 7.95
C ASP A 57 -12.53 15.35 8.08
N TYR A 58 -12.62 14.44 9.04
CA TYR A 58 -13.80 13.63 9.33
C TYR A 58 -14.70 14.33 10.32
N ASP A 59 -16.02 14.33 10.06
CA ASP A 59 -17.01 14.89 10.97
C ASP A 59 -17.34 13.95 12.14
N ASP A 60 -17.28 12.63 11.91
CA ASP A 60 -17.75 11.58 12.83
C ASP A 60 -16.66 10.57 13.23
N ARG A 61 -15.44 10.67 12.68
CA ARG A 61 -14.25 9.90 13.03
C ARG A 61 -13.06 10.81 13.30
N LEU A 62 -13.21 11.79 14.16
CA LEU A 62 -12.24 12.87 14.38
C LEU A 62 -10.78 12.40 14.57
N ALA A 63 -10.58 11.24 15.25
CA ALA A 63 -9.25 10.66 15.45
C ALA A 63 -8.55 10.17 14.16
N PHE A 64 -9.25 10.11 13.03
CA PHE A 64 -8.69 9.79 11.72
C PHE A 64 -8.46 11.02 10.84
N SER A 65 -8.88 12.21 11.30
CA SER A 65 -8.58 13.47 10.63
C SER A 65 -7.07 13.68 10.63
N SER A 66 -6.50 13.82 9.43
CA SER A 66 -5.03 13.85 9.26
C SER A 66 -4.63 14.64 8.03
N GLN A 67 -3.42 15.18 8.07
CA GLN A 67 -2.74 15.74 6.92
C GLN A 67 -1.49 14.91 6.61
N THR A 68 -1.37 14.49 5.36
CA THR A 68 -0.27 13.64 4.90
C THR A 68 0.41 14.27 3.71
N TYR A 69 1.74 14.32 3.74
CA TYR A 69 2.55 14.83 2.64
C TYR A 69 3.64 13.81 2.31
N GLY A 70 3.81 13.48 1.04
CA GLY A 70 4.77 12.46 0.67
C GLY A 70 5.33 12.56 -0.74
N LEU A 71 6.37 11.75 -0.95
CA LEU A 71 7.05 11.57 -2.22
C LEU A 71 7.16 10.07 -2.51
N ARG A 72 7.05 9.71 -3.77
CA ARG A 72 7.28 8.36 -4.28
C ARG A 72 8.12 8.44 -5.54
N ALA A 73 9.08 7.53 -5.67
CA ALA A 73 9.85 7.33 -6.88
C ALA A 73 9.87 5.86 -7.27
N ALA A 74 9.69 5.56 -8.56
CA ALA A 74 9.76 4.20 -9.07
C ALA A 74 10.55 4.17 -10.39
N ALA A 75 11.33 3.12 -10.60
CA ALA A 75 12.09 2.90 -11.82
C ALA A 75 12.09 1.43 -12.22
N THR A 76 12.11 1.18 -13.52
CA THR A 76 12.34 -0.14 -14.11
C THR A 76 13.55 -0.06 -15.03
N ILE A 77 14.48 -0.98 -14.85
CA ILE A 77 15.71 -1.10 -15.66
C ILE A 77 15.67 -2.43 -16.37
N ASP A 78 15.50 -2.40 -17.68
CA ASP A 78 15.57 -3.58 -18.52
C ASP A 78 17.03 -3.88 -18.87
N LEU A 79 17.50 -5.06 -18.46
CA LEU A 79 18.86 -5.52 -18.76
C LEU A 79 18.84 -6.49 -19.96
N PRO A 80 19.61 -6.19 -21.03
CA PRO A 80 19.58 -6.99 -22.25
C PRO A 80 19.85 -8.48 -21.98
N GLY A 81 18.90 -9.30 -22.37
CA GLY A 81 19.02 -10.75 -22.48
C GLY A 81 18.38 -11.58 -21.39
N LEU A 82 18.12 -11.09 -20.18
CA LEU A 82 17.66 -11.99 -19.11
C LEU A 82 16.72 -11.43 -18.05
N PHE A 83 16.76 -10.14 -17.65
CA PHE A 83 15.96 -9.70 -16.49
C PHE A 83 15.64 -8.21 -16.50
N ALA A 84 14.54 -7.88 -15.85
CA ALA A 84 14.19 -6.52 -15.46
C ALA A 84 14.41 -6.34 -13.95
N LEU A 85 14.95 -5.19 -13.56
CA LEU A 85 15.04 -4.75 -12.17
C LEU A 85 13.99 -3.66 -11.95
N ASN A 86 13.25 -3.77 -10.85
CA ASN A 86 12.28 -2.78 -10.42
C ASN A 86 12.71 -2.25 -9.05
N ALA A 87 12.67 -0.94 -8.89
CA ALA A 87 12.91 -0.29 -7.62
C ALA A 87 11.81 0.73 -7.36
N GLU A 88 11.32 0.78 -6.13
CA GLU A 88 10.36 1.77 -5.67
C GLU A 88 10.73 2.20 -4.26
N ALA A 89 10.61 3.51 -4.00
CA ALA A 89 10.76 4.06 -2.67
C ALA A 89 9.67 5.13 -2.45
N SER A 90 9.15 5.19 -1.23
CA SER A 90 8.18 6.20 -0.82
C SER A 90 8.49 6.67 0.59
N VAL A 91 8.29 7.97 0.83
CA VAL A 91 8.39 8.59 2.15
C VAL A 91 7.23 9.53 2.34
N ALA A 92 6.68 9.58 3.55
CA ALA A 92 5.66 10.56 3.90
C ALA A 92 5.74 10.94 5.38
N THR A 93 5.11 12.06 5.70
CA THR A 93 4.81 12.45 7.08
C THR A 93 3.30 12.66 7.20
N GLN A 94 2.76 12.32 8.35
CA GLN A 94 1.36 12.51 8.69
C GLN A 94 1.27 13.14 10.08
N SER A 95 0.38 14.09 10.23
CA SER A 95 0.03 14.66 11.53
C SER A 95 -1.49 14.83 11.65
N ASP A 96 -1.93 15.19 12.82
CA ASP A 96 -3.32 15.60 13.08
C ASP A 96 -3.76 16.74 12.15
N TYR A 97 -5.07 16.80 11.91
CA TYR A 97 -5.71 17.84 11.11
C TYR A 97 -7.13 18.11 11.62
N GLY A 98 -7.64 19.32 11.39
CA GLY A 98 -9.00 19.69 11.74
C GLY A 98 -9.27 19.55 13.25
N ALA A 99 -10.29 18.78 13.61
CA ALA A 99 -10.73 18.57 14.99
C ALA A 99 -10.19 17.26 15.60
N ASN A 100 -9.08 16.72 15.10
CA ASN A 100 -8.48 15.51 15.69
C ASN A 100 -8.11 15.76 17.16
N PRO A 101 -8.57 14.91 18.10
CA PRO A 101 -8.31 15.09 19.52
C PRO A 101 -6.88 14.69 19.96
N VAL A 102 -6.09 14.10 19.07
CA VAL A 102 -4.73 13.62 19.33
C VAL A 102 -3.74 14.45 18.51
N ASP A 103 -2.82 15.12 19.17
CA ASP A 103 -1.67 15.81 18.56
C ASP A 103 -0.57 14.77 18.32
N TYR A 104 -0.16 14.55 17.08
CA TYR A 104 0.85 13.56 16.70
C TYR A 104 1.58 13.92 15.40
N SER A 105 2.75 13.31 15.23
CA SER A 105 3.51 13.36 13.99
C SER A 105 4.18 12.03 13.70
N ALA A 106 3.69 11.30 12.71
CA ALA A 106 4.17 9.98 12.33
C ALA A 106 4.78 9.97 10.92
N SER A 107 5.77 9.11 10.71
CA SER A 107 6.45 8.95 9.43
C SER A 107 6.02 7.66 8.72
N TYR A 108 6.11 7.66 7.41
CA TYR A 108 5.96 6.49 6.55
C TYR A 108 7.18 6.30 5.69
N TYR A 109 7.66 5.08 5.61
CA TYR A 109 8.74 4.68 4.72
C TYR A 109 8.38 3.39 3.99
N SER A 110 8.69 3.32 2.71
CA SER A 110 8.58 2.07 1.94
C SER A 110 9.72 1.98 0.93
N VAL A 111 10.33 0.81 0.85
CA VAL A 111 11.31 0.47 -0.18
C VAL A 111 10.99 -0.92 -0.72
N ARG A 112 10.91 -1.04 -2.03
CA ARG A 112 10.66 -2.30 -2.72
C ARG A 112 11.66 -2.49 -3.84
N LEU A 113 12.32 -3.64 -3.86
CA LEU A 113 13.24 -4.05 -4.92
C LEU A 113 12.74 -5.37 -5.54
N GLY A 114 12.69 -5.42 -6.85
CA GLY A 114 12.23 -6.60 -7.58
C GLY A 114 13.16 -6.96 -8.74
N ALA A 115 13.26 -8.24 -9.04
CA ALA A 115 13.94 -8.76 -10.20
C ALA A 115 13.09 -9.81 -10.91
N THR A 116 13.06 -9.78 -12.23
CA THR A 116 12.37 -10.79 -13.06
C THR A 116 13.38 -11.47 -13.97
N VAL A 117 13.48 -12.79 -13.88
CA VAL A 117 14.40 -13.63 -14.67
C VAL A 117 13.65 -14.82 -15.23
N THR A 118 13.58 -14.96 -16.55
CA THR A 118 12.99 -16.13 -17.25
C THR A 118 11.62 -16.56 -16.69
N GLY A 119 10.74 -15.59 -16.40
CA GLY A 119 9.39 -15.83 -15.85
C GLY A 119 9.32 -16.07 -14.33
N PHE A 120 10.45 -16.06 -13.62
CA PHE A 120 10.50 -15.95 -12.17
C PHE A 120 10.61 -14.49 -11.75
N GLY A 121 9.81 -14.09 -10.77
CA GLY A 121 9.90 -12.82 -10.08
C GLY A 121 10.36 -13.04 -8.63
N LEU A 122 11.28 -12.21 -8.17
CA LEU A 122 11.65 -12.07 -6.77
C LEU A 122 11.45 -10.61 -6.39
N THR A 123 10.78 -10.37 -5.27
CA THR A 123 10.63 -9.03 -4.70
C THR A 123 10.95 -9.09 -3.22
N ALA A 124 11.71 -8.11 -2.74
CA ALA A 124 11.91 -7.88 -1.32
C ALA A 124 11.50 -6.44 -1.00
N GLY A 125 10.86 -6.25 0.14
CA GLY A 125 10.40 -4.93 0.56
C GLY A 125 10.46 -4.74 2.05
N TYR A 126 10.47 -3.47 2.42
CA TYR A 126 10.30 -2.95 3.75
C TYR A 126 9.24 -1.85 3.70
N GLU A 127 8.31 -1.89 4.63
CA GLU A 127 7.29 -0.87 4.80
C GLU A 127 7.15 -0.55 6.28
N GLU A 128 7.06 0.74 6.61
CA GLU A 128 6.86 1.22 7.96
C GLU A 128 5.73 2.24 7.99
N LEU A 129 4.73 1.94 8.80
CA LEU A 129 3.72 2.86 9.29
C LEU A 129 4.15 3.26 10.68
N GLY A 130 4.92 4.35 10.79
CA GLY A 130 5.63 4.75 11.99
C GLY A 130 4.73 5.21 13.12
N SER A 131 5.27 5.24 14.32
CA SER A 131 4.64 5.66 15.56
C SER A 131 5.18 7.00 16.03
N ASP A 132 4.35 7.80 16.66
CA ASP A 132 4.74 8.93 17.49
C ASP A 132 4.81 8.47 18.95
N ASP A 133 5.93 7.86 19.35
CA ASP A 133 6.24 7.39 20.71
C ASP A 133 5.13 6.55 21.36
N GLY A 134 4.33 5.81 20.57
CA GLY A 134 3.20 5.01 21.06
C GLY A 134 1.92 5.79 21.32
N ILE A 135 1.86 7.08 21.02
CA ILE A 135 0.67 7.93 21.16
C ILE A 135 -0.30 7.68 20.02
N ALA A 136 0.18 7.75 18.79
CA ALA A 136 -0.54 7.47 17.58
C ALA A 136 0.43 6.96 16.50
N ALA A 137 -0.08 6.47 15.39
CA ALA A 137 0.73 6.01 14.27
C ALA A 137 0.18 6.50 12.95
N PHE A 138 0.99 6.40 11.91
CA PHE A 138 0.60 6.68 10.54
C PHE A 138 -0.59 5.81 10.13
N GLN A 139 -1.69 6.43 9.74
CA GLN A 139 -2.95 5.76 9.38
C GLN A 139 -3.21 5.81 7.89
N THR A 140 -3.88 4.79 7.38
CA THR A 140 -4.29 4.70 5.97
C THR A 140 -5.82 4.49 5.83
N PRO A 141 -6.67 5.41 6.35
CA PRO A 141 -8.10 5.17 6.56
C PRO A 141 -8.92 4.99 5.27
N MET A 142 -8.35 5.35 4.12
CA MET A 142 -8.99 5.21 2.81
C MET A 142 -8.31 4.13 1.94
N ALA A 143 -7.41 3.35 2.50
CA ALA A 143 -6.80 2.25 1.77
C ALA A 143 -7.83 1.15 1.47
N THR A 144 -7.65 0.49 0.33
CA THR A 144 -8.40 -0.74 0.01
C THR A 144 -7.80 -1.92 0.76
N LEU A 145 -8.58 -2.99 0.93
CA LEU A 145 -8.07 -4.26 1.49
C LEU A 145 -6.86 -4.76 0.72
N HIS A 146 -5.96 -5.44 1.42
CA HIS A 146 -4.69 -5.99 0.91
C HIS A 146 -3.73 -4.93 0.34
N ALA A 147 -3.88 -3.66 0.74
CA ALA A 147 -3.03 -2.57 0.25
C ALA A 147 -1.74 -2.44 1.06
N PHE A 148 -1.79 -2.74 2.37
CA PHE A 148 -0.68 -2.62 3.32
C PHE A 148 -0.61 -3.85 4.22
N ASN A 149 0.60 -4.21 4.67
CA ASN A 149 0.85 -5.15 5.77
C ASN A 149 0.17 -6.53 5.61
N GLY A 150 0.29 -7.15 4.42
CA GLY A 150 -0.24 -8.49 4.14
C GLY A 150 -1.71 -8.53 3.72
N TRP A 151 -2.22 -9.72 3.43
CA TRP A 151 -3.58 -9.93 2.91
C TRP A 151 -4.58 -10.42 3.95
N ALA A 152 -4.13 -10.76 5.15
CA ALA A 152 -5.04 -11.07 6.27
C ALA A 152 -5.71 -9.82 6.84
N ASP A 153 -5.26 -8.62 6.42
CA ASP A 153 -5.82 -7.31 6.80
C ASP A 153 -5.88 -7.09 8.33
N VAL A 154 -4.92 -7.64 9.06
CA VAL A 154 -4.87 -7.55 10.53
C VAL A 154 -4.62 -6.12 11.01
N PHE A 155 -3.90 -5.33 10.20
CA PHE A 155 -3.48 -3.97 10.52
C PHE A 155 -4.24 -2.90 9.72
N LEU A 156 -5.54 -3.11 9.41
CA LEU A 156 -6.40 -2.11 8.72
C LEU A 156 -6.46 -0.76 9.46
N THR A 157 -6.35 -0.81 10.78
CA THR A 157 -6.05 0.35 11.61
C THR A 157 -4.67 0.12 12.19
N THR A 158 -3.73 0.97 11.88
CA THR A 158 -2.38 0.88 12.41
C THR A 158 -2.43 1.08 13.93
N PRO A 159 -1.93 0.14 14.74
CA PRO A 159 -1.86 0.31 16.19
C PRO A 159 -0.95 1.48 16.55
N ALA A 160 -1.17 2.11 17.70
CA ALA A 160 -0.43 3.31 18.11
C ALA A 160 1.10 3.11 18.16
N PHE A 161 1.56 1.89 18.38
CA PHE A 161 2.99 1.55 18.35
C PHE A 161 3.58 1.38 16.91
N GLY A 162 2.77 1.61 15.86
CA GLY A 162 3.22 1.50 14.48
C GLY A 162 3.42 0.05 14.02
N VAL A 163 3.68 -0.14 12.72
CA VAL A 163 3.96 -1.46 12.10
C VAL A 163 5.14 -1.32 11.16
N ARG A 164 6.11 -2.23 11.29
CA ARG A 164 7.18 -2.49 10.33
C ARG A 164 6.93 -3.83 9.67
N ASP A 165 6.86 -3.84 8.36
CA ASP A 165 6.67 -5.05 7.55
C ASP A 165 7.92 -5.32 6.71
N TYR A 166 8.54 -6.46 6.94
CA TYR A 166 9.62 -7.00 6.13
C TYR A 166 9.07 -8.14 5.30
N TYR A 167 9.09 -8.03 3.98
CA TYR A 167 8.50 -9.06 3.15
C TYR A 167 9.37 -9.50 1.97
N VAL A 168 9.16 -10.75 1.58
CA VAL A 168 9.76 -11.33 0.37
C VAL A 168 8.68 -12.08 -0.42
N THR A 169 8.58 -11.76 -1.70
CA THR A 169 7.68 -12.43 -2.65
C THR A 169 8.48 -13.21 -3.68
N VAL A 170 8.09 -14.46 -3.90
CA VAL A 170 8.53 -15.27 -5.04
C VAL A 170 7.33 -15.55 -5.92
N GLY A 171 7.45 -15.25 -7.20
CA GLY A 171 6.40 -15.45 -8.18
C GLY A 171 6.89 -16.17 -9.43
N ARG A 172 5.97 -16.81 -10.14
CA ARG A 172 6.24 -17.40 -11.44
C ARG A 172 5.07 -17.28 -12.39
N SER A 173 5.36 -16.83 -13.61
CA SER A 173 4.44 -16.90 -14.74
C SER A 173 4.83 -18.09 -15.62
N PHE A 174 3.85 -18.96 -15.89
CA PHE A 174 4.03 -20.16 -16.68
C PHE A 174 3.52 -19.92 -18.10
N GLY A 175 4.44 -19.83 -19.06
CA GLY A 175 4.11 -19.77 -20.48
C GLY A 175 3.77 -21.15 -21.04
N GLY A 176 2.91 -21.19 -22.09
CA GLY A 176 2.72 -22.38 -22.91
C GLY A 176 1.83 -23.50 -22.33
N ILE A 177 1.24 -23.33 -21.14
CA ILE A 177 0.31 -24.30 -20.57
C ILE A 177 -1.06 -24.12 -21.24
N ARG A 178 -1.36 -24.93 -22.25
CA ARG A 178 -2.56 -24.82 -23.08
C ARG A 178 -3.87 -24.94 -22.28
N LEU A 179 -3.90 -25.78 -21.24
CA LEU A 179 -5.08 -25.99 -20.39
C LEU A 179 -5.31 -24.86 -19.38
N LEU A 180 -4.25 -24.12 -19.01
CA LEU A 180 -4.28 -23.04 -18.03
C LEU A 180 -3.53 -21.81 -18.58
N PRO A 181 -4.08 -21.13 -19.60
CA PRO A 181 -3.44 -19.96 -20.20
C PRO A 181 -3.27 -18.86 -19.15
N GLY A 182 -2.08 -18.22 -19.13
CA GLY A 182 -1.77 -17.14 -18.19
C GLY A 182 -1.65 -17.62 -16.75
N LEU A 183 -1.34 -18.91 -16.53
CA LEU A 183 -1.08 -19.43 -15.19
C LEU A 183 0.05 -18.63 -14.54
N ASN A 184 -0.22 -18.12 -13.34
CA ASN A 184 0.75 -17.47 -12.50
C ASN A 184 0.53 -17.90 -11.04
N ALA A 185 1.60 -17.95 -10.28
CA ALA A 185 1.58 -18.27 -8.86
C ALA A 185 2.54 -17.33 -8.12
N ASN A 186 2.14 -16.87 -6.94
CA ASN A 186 2.96 -16.04 -6.07
C ASN A 186 2.85 -16.55 -4.64
N VAL A 187 3.93 -16.43 -3.88
CA VAL A 187 3.98 -16.65 -2.45
C VAL A 187 4.76 -15.50 -1.82
N THR A 188 4.22 -14.91 -0.78
CA THR A 188 4.85 -13.86 0.01
C THR A 188 4.95 -14.31 1.46
N TYR A 189 6.07 -14.01 2.09
CA TYR A 189 6.26 -14.08 3.54
C TYR A 189 6.43 -12.68 4.08
N HIS A 190 5.71 -12.37 5.16
CA HIS A 190 5.80 -11.13 5.91
C HIS A 190 6.25 -11.43 7.34
N GLN A 191 7.11 -10.58 7.87
CA GLN A 191 7.45 -10.48 9.29
C GLN A 191 7.09 -9.09 9.76
N PHE A 192 6.28 -9.03 10.83
CA PHE A 192 5.77 -7.78 11.38
C PHE A 192 6.39 -7.49 12.73
N ASP A 193 6.93 -6.29 12.89
CA ASP A 193 7.42 -5.75 14.16
C ASP A 193 6.74 -4.42 14.44
N SER A 194 6.71 -3.97 15.71
CA SER A 194 6.29 -2.61 16.03
C SER A 194 7.41 -1.60 15.72
N ASP A 195 7.05 -0.37 15.38
CA ASP A 195 8.00 0.73 15.31
C ASP A 195 8.40 1.19 16.72
N PHE A 196 7.45 1.36 17.63
CA PHE A 196 7.70 1.71 19.03
C PHE A 196 7.58 0.47 19.93
N GLY A 197 8.51 0.31 20.87
CA GLY A 197 8.47 -0.73 21.89
C GLY A 197 9.11 -2.07 21.52
N ASN A 198 9.58 -2.25 20.27
CA ASN A 198 10.23 -3.48 19.77
C ASN A 198 9.41 -4.76 20.03
N LEU A 199 8.10 -4.71 19.75
CA LEU A 199 7.21 -5.86 19.87
C LEU A 199 7.28 -6.69 18.60
N ASP A 200 7.36 -8.01 18.72
CA ASP A 200 7.08 -8.93 17.63
C ASP A 200 5.54 -8.97 17.42
N LEU A 201 5.09 -8.65 16.23
CA LEU A 201 3.68 -8.62 15.87
C LEU A 201 3.26 -9.87 15.09
N GLY A 202 4.20 -10.81 14.91
CA GLY A 202 3.95 -12.06 14.22
C GLY A 202 4.29 -12.05 12.74
N SER A 203 3.81 -13.04 12.03
CA SER A 203 4.15 -13.27 10.63
C SER A 203 2.95 -13.72 9.80
N GLU A 204 3.07 -13.53 8.46
CA GLU A 204 2.01 -13.92 7.54
C GLU A 204 2.58 -14.63 6.30
N TRP A 205 1.85 -15.63 5.84
CA TRP A 205 2.05 -16.23 4.54
C TRP A 205 0.88 -15.95 3.63
N ASP A 206 1.18 -15.33 2.50
CA ASP A 206 0.24 -15.09 1.41
C ASP A 206 0.56 -15.98 0.22
N ALA A 207 -0.47 -16.47 -0.45
CA ALA A 207 -0.31 -17.20 -1.70
C ALA A 207 -1.42 -16.86 -2.68
N SER A 208 -1.10 -16.81 -3.96
CA SER A 208 -2.09 -16.67 -5.03
C SER A 208 -1.81 -17.56 -6.21
N LEU A 209 -2.88 -17.99 -6.87
CA LEU A 209 -2.87 -18.74 -8.11
C LEU A 209 -3.89 -18.14 -9.07
N GLY A 210 -3.44 -17.67 -10.23
CA GLY A 210 -4.29 -17.09 -11.26
C GLY A 210 -4.13 -17.79 -12.59
N PHE A 211 -5.24 -17.94 -13.36
CA PHE A 211 -5.23 -18.45 -14.73
C PHE A 211 -6.51 -18.05 -15.49
N LYS A 212 -6.53 -18.27 -16.81
CA LYS A 212 -7.71 -18.06 -17.65
C LYS A 212 -8.38 -19.39 -18.01
N ALA A 213 -9.71 -19.39 -17.94
CA ALA A 213 -10.55 -20.49 -18.40
C ALA A 213 -11.54 -19.95 -19.45
N GLY A 214 -11.17 -19.98 -20.74
CA GLY A 214 -11.92 -19.34 -21.80
C GLY A 214 -12.00 -17.80 -21.59
N PRO A 215 -13.22 -17.21 -21.53
CA PRO A 215 -13.40 -15.77 -21.29
C PRO A 215 -13.28 -15.38 -19.81
N VAL A 216 -13.15 -16.32 -18.88
CA VAL A 216 -13.13 -16.10 -17.44
C VAL A 216 -11.70 -16.07 -16.91
N SER A 217 -11.37 -15.06 -16.10
CA SER A 217 -10.14 -15.05 -15.30
C SER A 217 -10.46 -15.53 -13.89
N LEU A 218 -9.72 -16.53 -13.41
CA LEU A 218 -9.85 -17.10 -12.08
C LEU A 218 -8.64 -16.72 -11.25
N LEU A 219 -8.88 -16.32 -10.00
CA LEU A 219 -7.86 -16.01 -9.02
C LEU A 219 -8.25 -16.64 -7.69
N ALA A 220 -7.39 -17.48 -7.15
CA ALA A 220 -7.45 -17.95 -5.77
C ALA A 220 -6.41 -17.21 -4.94
N LYS A 221 -6.79 -16.78 -3.75
CA LYS A 221 -5.92 -16.15 -2.74
C LYS A 221 -6.01 -16.89 -1.43
N TYR A 222 -4.93 -16.95 -0.70
CA TYR A 222 -4.82 -17.50 0.62
C TYR A 222 -3.94 -16.57 1.46
N ALA A 223 -4.36 -16.28 2.69
CA ALA A 223 -3.59 -15.57 3.68
C ALA A 223 -3.62 -16.33 5.00
N ASN A 224 -2.51 -16.37 5.72
CA ASN A 224 -2.40 -17.02 7.02
C ASN A 224 -1.47 -16.21 7.91
N TYR A 225 -2.06 -15.42 8.79
CA TYR A 225 -1.37 -14.68 9.84
C TYR A 225 -1.23 -15.52 11.10
N ARG A 226 -0.10 -15.32 11.80
CA ARG A 226 0.19 -15.92 13.13
C ARG A 226 0.73 -14.82 14.03
N ALA A 227 0.03 -14.52 15.09
CA ALA A 227 0.53 -13.69 16.18
C ALA A 227 1.57 -14.44 16.99
N ASP A 228 2.58 -13.74 17.49
CA ASP A 228 3.54 -14.23 18.50
C ASP A 228 3.17 -13.75 19.90
#